data_88c4af27ffb68454d824ede447a8a54b
#
_entry.id   88c4af27ffb68454d824ede447a8a54b
#
_cell.length_a   1.000
_cell.length_b   1.000
_cell.length_c   1.000
_cell.angle_alpha   90.00
_cell.angle_beta   90.00
_cell.angle_gamma   90.00
#
_symmetry.space_group_name_H-M   'P 1'
#
loop_
_entity.id
_entity.type
_entity.pdbx_description
1 polymer ?
#
loop_
_entity_poly.entity_id
_entity_poly.type
_entity_poly.pdbx_seq_one_letter_code
_entity_poly.pdbx_strand_id
1 'polypeptide(L)'
;MYKRQEKDIPIIFFNREPVDEDLNRWDKLYYVGGDAAQSGTLQGEIAAEVICGDYAADRNSDGKIQYVLLEGEAGHQDAIMRTDSVVSTIQKEGIILEKLSYQFANWNRGQAENKMTQLINRYGAEIELVLSNNDEMALGAVAAYDALEYPQDSRPVILGIDGLDSALEAVKDGTIQGTVYNDKEGQAMLISGLALNLFQ
;
A
#
# COMPACT_ATOMS: atom_id res chain seq x y z
N MET A 1 22.04 -3.15 -18.38
CA MET A 1 21.36 -2.44 -19.46
C MET A 1 22.18 -2.41 -20.74
N TYR A 2 23.35 -1.78 -20.81
CA TYR A 2 24.18 -1.62 -22.03
C TYR A 2 24.44 -2.91 -22.84
N LYS A 3 24.79 -4.04 -22.21
CA LYS A 3 25.03 -5.31 -22.90
C LYS A 3 23.84 -5.87 -23.69
N ARG A 4 22.61 -5.50 -23.34
CA ARG A 4 21.41 -5.94 -24.05
C ARG A 4 21.06 -5.00 -25.19
N GLN A 5 21.29 -3.71 -25.03
CA GLN A 5 21.17 -2.72 -26.09
C GLN A 5 22.12 -3.02 -27.27
N GLU A 6 23.39 -3.39 -26.99
CA GLU A 6 24.36 -3.81 -28.02
C GLU A 6 23.87 -5.03 -28.82
N LYS A 7 23.00 -5.85 -28.26
CA LYS A 7 22.44 -7.04 -28.93
C LYS A 7 21.03 -6.81 -29.47
N ASP A 8 20.55 -5.57 -29.40
CA ASP A 8 19.20 -5.19 -29.80
C ASP A 8 18.06 -6.02 -29.17
N ILE A 9 18.23 -6.43 -27.89
CA ILE A 9 17.31 -7.28 -27.17
C ILE A 9 16.36 -6.40 -26.33
N PRO A 10 15.04 -6.40 -26.58
CA PRO A 10 14.05 -5.66 -25.78
C PRO A 10 14.10 -6.04 -24.30
N ILE A 11 13.76 -5.08 -23.43
CA ILE A 11 13.70 -5.31 -21.98
C ILE A 11 12.30 -4.91 -21.49
N ILE A 12 11.63 -5.84 -20.80
CA ILE A 12 10.37 -5.59 -20.13
C ILE A 12 10.66 -5.55 -18.63
N PHE A 13 10.46 -4.38 -18.03
CA PHE A 13 10.47 -4.22 -16.58
C PHE A 13 9.08 -4.54 -16.03
N PHE A 14 9.02 -5.05 -14.82
CA PHE A 14 7.77 -5.30 -14.11
C PHE A 14 7.97 -5.13 -12.61
N ASN A 15 6.88 -4.98 -11.86
CA ASN A 15 6.83 -4.83 -10.41
C ASN A 15 7.48 -3.53 -9.87
N ARG A 16 8.67 -3.16 -10.33
CA ARG A 16 9.32 -1.90 -9.94
C ARG A 16 9.44 -1.00 -11.17
N GLU A 17 8.69 0.09 -11.14
CA GLU A 17 8.71 1.07 -12.22
C GLU A 17 10.04 1.82 -12.25
N PRO A 18 10.77 1.81 -13.39
CA PRO A 18 11.91 2.70 -13.58
C PRO A 18 11.42 4.14 -13.71
N VAL A 19 12.25 5.11 -13.34
CA VAL A 19 11.93 6.52 -13.59
C VAL A 19 11.83 6.80 -15.10
N ASP A 20 10.98 7.72 -15.50
CA ASP A 20 10.72 8.07 -16.91
C ASP A 20 11.99 8.35 -17.69
N GLU A 21 12.96 9.01 -17.07
CA GLU A 21 14.25 9.30 -17.67
C GLU A 21 15.01 8.03 -18.10
N ASP A 22 14.89 6.95 -17.32
CA ASP A 22 15.52 5.66 -17.63
C ASP A 22 14.73 4.88 -18.68
N LEU A 23 13.40 4.91 -18.67
CA LEU A 23 12.57 4.26 -19.68
C LEU A 23 12.72 4.92 -21.05
N ASN A 24 12.89 6.23 -21.12
CA ASN A 24 13.02 6.98 -22.36
C ASN A 24 14.44 6.95 -22.97
N ARG A 25 15.41 6.26 -22.35
CA ARG A 25 16.77 6.15 -22.87
C ARG A 25 16.90 5.26 -24.09
N TRP A 26 15.94 4.40 -24.32
CA TRP A 26 15.94 3.47 -25.44
C TRP A 26 14.52 3.02 -25.77
N ASP A 27 14.17 2.96 -27.04
CA ASP A 27 12.84 2.67 -27.57
C ASP A 27 12.36 1.22 -27.38
N LYS A 28 13.25 0.31 -26.92
CA LYS A 28 12.93 -1.08 -26.61
C LYS A 28 12.91 -1.37 -25.10
N LEU A 29 12.70 -0.35 -24.30
CA LEU A 29 12.41 -0.49 -22.86
C LEU A 29 10.91 -0.37 -22.65
N TYR A 30 10.36 -1.34 -21.95
CA TYR A 30 8.94 -1.43 -21.66
C TYR A 30 8.74 -1.62 -20.16
N TYR A 31 7.65 -1.10 -19.64
CA TYR A 31 7.23 -1.38 -18.27
C TYR A 31 5.79 -1.90 -18.28
N VAL A 32 5.52 -2.92 -17.46
CA VAL A 32 4.19 -3.44 -17.17
C VAL A 32 4.03 -3.53 -15.66
N GLY A 33 3.12 -2.77 -15.10
CA GLY A 33 2.85 -2.73 -13.67
C GLY A 33 1.47 -2.15 -13.37
N GLY A 34 1.09 -2.14 -12.10
CA GLY A 34 -0.10 -1.43 -11.63
C GLY A 34 0.16 0.07 -11.55
N ASP A 35 -0.89 0.87 -11.70
CA ASP A 35 -0.84 2.30 -11.43
C ASP A 35 -0.81 2.54 -9.91
N ALA A 36 0.37 2.93 -9.41
CA ALA A 36 0.59 3.15 -7.99
C ALA A 36 -0.21 4.35 -7.45
N ALA A 37 -0.36 5.41 -8.25
CA ALA A 37 -1.15 6.57 -7.85
C ALA A 37 -2.63 6.23 -7.78
N GLN A 38 -3.14 5.47 -8.76
CA GLN A 38 -4.51 4.95 -8.72
C GLN A 38 -4.73 4.06 -7.49
N SER A 39 -3.79 3.16 -7.19
CA SER A 39 -3.89 2.27 -6.03
C SER A 39 -3.98 3.05 -4.72
N GLY A 40 -3.16 4.09 -4.54
CA GLY A 40 -3.23 4.97 -3.38
C GLY A 40 -4.52 5.79 -3.33
N THR A 41 -5.01 6.25 -4.48
CA THR A 41 -6.30 6.96 -4.57
C THR A 41 -7.45 6.06 -4.12
N LEU A 42 -7.55 4.85 -4.67
CA LEU A 42 -8.59 3.88 -4.28
C LEU A 42 -8.51 3.51 -2.79
N GLN A 43 -7.30 3.35 -2.25
CA GLN A 43 -7.13 3.13 -0.80
C GLN A 43 -7.64 4.33 0.00
N GLY A 44 -7.41 5.56 -0.47
CA GLY A 44 -7.91 6.78 0.16
C GLY A 44 -9.43 6.92 0.11
N GLU A 45 -10.05 6.51 -0.99
CA GLU A 45 -11.51 6.47 -1.13
C GLU A 45 -12.13 5.46 -0.15
N ILE A 46 -11.55 4.24 -0.05
CA ILE A 46 -11.98 3.23 0.92
C ILE A 46 -11.81 3.78 2.36
N ALA A 47 -10.68 4.43 2.66
CA ALA A 47 -10.46 5.04 3.97
C ALA A 47 -11.52 6.08 4.29
N ALA A 48 -11.84 6.97 3.38
CA ALA A 48 -12.85 8.02 3.55
C ALA A 48 -14.25 7.42 3.74
N GLU A 49 -14.61 6.40 2.95
CA GLU A 49 -15.89 5.69 3.10
C GLU A 49 -16.03 5.06 4.49
N VAL A 50 -15.00 4.36 4.96
CA VAL A 50 -14.98 3.72 6.28
C VAL A 50 -15.05 4.77 7.40
N ILE A 51 -14.27 5.84 7.32
CA ILE A 51 -14.22 6.90 8.34
C ILE A 51 -15.55 7.67 8.41
N CYS A 52 -16.17 7.97 7.28
CA CYS A 52 -17.44 8.71 7.21
C CYS A 52 -18.67 7.82 7.40
N GLY A 53 -18.51 6.50 7.39
CA GLY A 53 -19.60 5.53 7.58
C GLY A 53 -19.98 5.31 9.04
N ASP A 54 -20.48 4.10 9.34
CA ASP A 54 -20.88 3.71 10.70
C ASP A 54 -19.69 3.39 11.64
N TYR A 55 -18.46 3.49 11.12
CA TYR A 55 -17.26 3.20 11.89
C TYR A 55 -16.81 4.46 12.64
N ALA A 56 -16.85 4.39 13.98
CA ALA A 56 -16.39 5.49 14.84
C ALA A 56 -14.84 5.57 14.83
N ALA A 57 -14.27 6.07 13.71
CA ALA A 57 -12.84 6.15 13.55
C ALA A 57 -12.20 7.22 14.46
N ASP A 58 -12.83 8.39 14.55
CA ASP A 58 -12.44 9.46 15.51
C ASP A 58 -12.87 9.06 16.92
N ARG A 59 -12.06 8.26 17.59
CA ARG A 59 -12.37 7.68 18.89
C ARG A 59 -12.21 8.66 20.05
N ASN A 60 -11.33 9.64 19.88
CA ASN A 60 -11.08 10.68 20.87
C ASN A 60 -12.00 11.90 20.69
N SER A 61 -12.76 11.96 19.57
CA SER A 61 -13.71 13.01 19.20
C SER A 61 -13.06 14.40 19.11
N ASP A 62 -11.83 14.48 18.62
CA ASP A 62 -11.12 15.75 18.44
C ASP A 62 -11.31 16.36 17.04
N GLY A 63 -12.03 15.67 16.16
CA GLY A 63 -12.32 16.09 14.80
C GLY A 63 -11.18 15.82 13.81
N LYS A 64 -10.22 14.98 14.18
CA LYS A 64 -9.12 14.55 13.35
C LYS A 64 -9.03 13.02 13.36
N ILE A 65 -8.26 12.47 12.44
CA ILE A 65 -7.92 11.04 12.41
C ILE A 65 -6.40 10.91 12.58
N GLN A 66 -5.99 10.36 13.71
CA GLN A 66 -4.60 10.09 14.01
C GLN A 66 -4.14 8.82 13.29
N TYR A 67 -3.15 8.97 12.39
CA TYR A 67 -2.72 7.87 11.57
C TYR A 67 -1.23 7.53 11.67
N VAL A 68 -0.95 6.26 11.41
CA VAL A 68 0.39 5.76 11.14
C VAL A 68 0.46 5.25 9.70
N LEU A 69 1.61 5.39 9.05
CA LEU A 69 1.83 4.93 7.70
C LEU A 69 2.99 3.94 7.67
N LEU A 70 2.72 2.77 7.06
CA LEU A 70 3.69 1.73 6.77
C LEU A 70 4.04 1.80 5.30
N GLU A 71 5.21 2.33 5.00
CA GLU A 71 5.71 2.45 3.63
C GLU A 71 6.58 1.26 3.27
N GLY A 72 6.62 0.96 1.97
CA GLY A 72 7.47 -0.07 1.41
C GLY A 72 8.95 0.24 1.58
N GLU A 73 9.72 0.12 0.52
CA GLU A 73 11.16 0.40 0.52
C GLU A 73 11.43 1.88 0.28
N ALA A 74 12.36 2.46 1.02
CA ALA A 74 12.75 3.86 0.85
C ALA A 74 13.22 4.15 -0.60
N GLY A 75 12.65 5.17 -1.22
CA GLY A 75 12.95 5.57 -2.59
C GLY A 75 12.33 4.66 -3.67
N HIS A 76 11.43 3.76 -3.30
CA HIS A 76 10.64 2.99 -4.25
C HIS A 76 9.53 3.88 -4.81
N GLN A 77 9.45 4.01 -6.13
CA GLN A 77 8.50 4.91 -6.80
C GLN A 77 7.05 4.62 -6.38
N ASP A 78 6.62 3.36 -6.45
CA ASP A 78 5.27 2.98 -6.08
C ASP A 78 4.94 3.27 -4.62
N ALA A 79 5.91 3.10 -3.71
CA ALA A 79 5.69 3.37 -2.30
C ALA A 79 5.39 4.86 -2.07
N ILE A 80 6.18 5.74 -2.70
CA ILE A 80 6.01 7.20 -2.64
C ILE A 80 4.65 7.57 -3.23
N MET A 81 4.32 7.07 -4.44
CA MET A 81 3.07 7.41 -5.12
C MET A 81 1.84 6.92 -4.36
N ARG A 82 1.85 5.69 -3.83
CA ARG A 82 0.77 5.17 -2.99
C ARG A 82 0.57 6.03 -1.74
N THR A 83 1.67 6.38 -1.07
CA THR A 83 1.66 7.22 0.14
C THR A 83 1.08 8.61 -0.13
N ASP A 84 1.56 9.31 -1.15
CA ASP A 84 1.11 10.66 -1.47
C ASP A 84 -0.35 10.67 -1.92
N SER A 85 -0.74 9.68 -2.74
CA SER A 85 -2.11 9.59 -3.27
C SER A 85 -3.13 9.25 -2.17
N VAL A 86 -2.85 8.31 -1.27
CA VAL A 86 -3.78 7.96 -0.20
C VAL A 86 -4.03 9.14 0.73
N VAL A 87 -2.97 9.80 1.19
CA VAL A 87 -3.10 10.94 2.10
C VAL A 87 -3.83 12.11 1.44
N SER A 88 -3.45 12.46 0.19
CA SER A 88 -4.10 13.55 -0.53
C SER A 88 -5.58 13.26 -0.82
N THR A 89 -5.95 12.02 -1.09
CA THR A 89 -7.34 11.63 -1.35
C THR A 89 -8.19 11.77 -0.09
N ILE A 90 -7.75 11.22 1.04
CA ILE A 90 -8.47 11.35 2.32
C ILE A 90 -8.67 12.83 2.68
N GLN A 91 -7.65 13.66 2.49
CA GLN A 91 -7.74 15.11 2.76
C GLN A 91 -8.71 15.83 1.80
N LYS A 92 -8.80 15.42 0.53
CA LYS A 92 -9.77 15.98 -0.44
C LYS A 92 -11.21 15.67 -0.07
N GLU A 93 -11.46 14.54 0.60
CA GLU A 93 -12.77 14.19 1.16
C GLU A 93 -13.11 14.99 2.43
N GLY A 94 -12.27 15.94 2.83
CA GLY A 94 -12.51 16.85 3.94
C GLY A 94 -12.11 16.28 5.32
N ILE A 95 -11.46 15.12 5.37
CA ILE A 95 -10.99 14.49 6.60
C ILE A 95 -9.67 15.11 7.02
N ILE A 96 -9.60 15.57 8.28
CA ILE A 96 -8.38 16.14 8.85
C ILE A 96 -7.51 15.00 9.38
N LEU A 97 -6.34 14.81 8.77
CA LEU A 97 -5.38 13.79 9.17
C LEU A 97 -4.29 14.36 10.07
N GLU A 98 -4.00 13.68 11.18
CA GLU A 98 -2.87 13.96 12.06
C GLU A 98 -1.88 12.78 12.05
N LYS A 99 -0.69 13.02 11.50
CA LYS A 99 0.31 11.97 11.35
C LYS A 99 1.07 11.72 12.66
N LEU A 100 0.86 10.55 13.29
CA LEU A 100 1.62 10.11 14.45
C LEU A 100 2.99 9.56 14.08
N SER A 101 3.06 8.76 13.02
CA SER A 101 4.31 8.14 12.58
C SER A 101 4.28 7.73 11.12
N TYR A 102 5.48 7.60 10.57
CA TYR A 102 5.77 7.11 9.23
C TYR A 102 6.96 6.14 9.33
N GLN A 103 6.78 4.91 8.86
CA GLN A 103 7.77 3.86 9.04
C GLN A 103 7.99 3.08 7.74
N PHE A 104 9.26 2.89 7.35
CA PHE A 104 9.60 1.93 6.31
C PHE A 104 9.56 0.52 6.89
N ALA A 105 8.79 -0.36 6.27
CA ALA A 105 8.69 -1.77 6.63
C ALA A 105 9.04 -2.70 5.47
N ASN A 106 9.58 -2.15 4.36
CA ASN A 106 10.22 -2.86 3.25
C ASN A 106 9.36 -4.00 2.66
N TRP A 107 8.04 -3.77 2.51
CA TRP A 107 7.08 -4.75 2.00
C TRP A 107 6.98 -6.05 2.83
N ASN A 108 7.52 -6.05 4.04
CA ASN A 108 7.73 -7.24 4.85
C ASN A 108 6.82 -7.27 6.09
N ARG A 109 6.05 -8.35 6.25
CA ARG A 109 5.12 -8.57 7.36
C ARG A 109 5.79 -8.49 8.73
N GLY A 110 6.89 -9.20 8.92
CA GLY A 110 7.57 -9.23 10.23
C GLY A 110 8.23 -7.89 10.60
N GLN A 111 8.71 -7.12 9.60
CA GLN A 111 9.21 -5.76 9.86
C GLN A 111 8.06 -4.83 10.23
N ALA A 112 6.92 -4.93 9.55
CA ALA A 112 5.73 -4.15 9.87
C ALA A 112 5.20 -4.49 11.27
N GLU A 113 5.14 -5.78 11.63
CA GLU A 113 4.76 -6.24 12.97
C GLU A 113 5.66 -5.63 14.06
N ASN A 114 6.98 -5.70 13.88
CA ASN A 114 7.93 -5.11 14.82
C ASN A 114 7.78 -3.59 14.96
N LYS A 115 7.54 -2.89 13.84
CA LYS A 115 7.30 -1.43 13.84
C LYS A 115 5.99 -1.10 14.54
N MET A 116 4.92 -1.80 14.19
CA MET A 116 3.61 -1.57 14.80
C MET A 116 3.61 -1.87 16.29
N THR A 117 4.28 -2.94 16.75
CA THR A 117 4.44 -3.23 18.19
C THR A 117 5.05 -2.02 18.94
N GLN A 118 6.08 -1.39 18.36
CA GLN A 118 6.69 -0.19 18.96
C GLN A 118 5.73 1.00 18.94
N LEU A 119 4.98 1.19 17.86
CA LEU A 119 4.00 2.28 17.73
C LEU A 119 2.81 2.11 18.67
N ILE A 120 2.29 0.90 18.80
CA ILE A 120 1.20 0.57 19.74
C ILE A 120 1.65 0.83 21.18
N ASN A 121 2.86 0.42 21.54
CA ASN A 121 3.42 0.69 22.87
C ASN A 121 3.61 2.19 23.15
N ARG A 122 3.80 3.01 22.11
CA ARG A 122 4.02 4.46 22.24
C ARG A 122 2.71 5.25 22.25
N TYR A 123 1.80 4.93 21.34
CA TYR A 123 0.61 5.72 21.06
C TYR A 123 -0.69 5.04 21.51
N GLY A 124 -0.69 3.70 21.62
CA GLY A 124 -1.84 2.94 22.07
C GLY A 124 -3.12 3.24 21.30
N ALA A 125 -4.14 3.69 22.03
CA ALA A 125 -5.45 4.02 21.49
C ALA A 125 -5.50 5.31 20.65
N GLU A 126 -4.42 6.10 20.63
CA GLU A 126 -4.33 7.27 19.75
C GLU A 126 -4.22 6.90 18.27
N ILE A 127 -3.79 5.66 17.95
CA ILE A 127 -3.76 5.21 16.56
C ILE A 127 -5.17 4.87 16.11
N GLU A 128 -5.72 5.65 15.20
CA GLU A 128 -7.09 5.48 14.68
C GLU A 128 -7.12 4.93 13.26
N LEU A 129 -6.01 5.13 12.50
CA LEU A 129 -5.88 4.66 11.14
C LEU A 129 -4.47 4.13 10.87
N VAL A 130 -4.38 2.96 10.24
CA VAL A 130 -3.13 2.39 9.70
C VAL A 130 -3.24 2.32 8.19
N LEU A 131 -2.47 3.15 7.50
CA LEU A 131 -2.31 3.12 6.05
C LEU A 131 -1.09 2.28 5.70
N SER A 132 -1.27 1.20 4.97
CA SER A 132 -0.18 0.33 4.55
C SER A 132 -0.06 0.29 3.03
N ASN A 133 1.15 0.45 2.52
CA ASN A 133 1.40 0.41 1.08
C ASN A 133 1.18 -0.98 0.46
N ASN A 134 1.12 -2.06 1.27
CA ASN A 134 0.71 -3.37 0.81
C ASN A 134 0.06 -4.23 1.90
N ASP A 135 -0.53 -5.36 1.50
CA ASP A 135 -1.24 -6.27 2.39
C ASP A 135 -0.32 -7.00 3.38
N GLU A 136 0.89 -7.38 2.96
CA GLU A 136 1.83 -8.05 3.86
C GLU A 136 2.15 -7.17 5.08
N MET A 137 2.36 -5.88 4.89
CA MET A 137 2.60 -4.96 5.99
C MET A 137 1.33 -4.66 6.78
N ALA A 138 0.14 -4.59 6.13
CA ALA A 138 -1.14 -4.47 6.82
C ALA A 138 -1.41 -5.66 7.75
N LEU A 139 -1.16 -6.90 7.26
CA LEU A 139 -1.25 -8.11 8.06
C LEU A 139 -0.19 -8.16 9.18
N GLY A 140 0.96 -7.52 8.97
CA GLY A 140 1.95 -7.31 10.02
C GLY A 140 1.43 -6.40 11.14
N ALA A 141 0.68 -5.35 10.78
CA ALA A 141 0.02 -4.50 11.78
C ALA A 141 -1.03 -5.28 12.58
N VAL A 142 -1.84 -6.10 11.91
CA VAL A 142 -2.81 -7.00 12.58
C VAL A 142 -2.09 -7.92 13.56
N ALA A 143 -1.02 -8.60 13.13
CA ALA A 143 -0.23 -9.49 13.98
C ALA A 143 0.32 -8.80 15.24
N ALA A 144 0.71 -7.53 15.15
CA ALA A 144 1.16 -6.75 16.30
C ALA A 144 0.03 -6.51 17.31
N TYR A 145 -1.20 -6.21 16.84
CA TYR A 145 -2.37 -6.07 17.71
C TYR A 145 -2.77 -7.41 18.34
N ASP A 146 -2.67 -8.52 17.60
CA ASP A 146 -2.94 -9.87 18.12
C ASP A 146 -1.92 -10.25 19.21
N ALA A 147 -0.64 -10.04 18.97
CA ALA A 147 0.43 -10.35 19.93
C ALA A 147 0.33 -9.54 21.23
N LEU A 148 -0.25 -8.35 21.18
CA LEU A 148 -0.51 -7.49 22.33
C LEU A 148 -1.91 -7.69 22.92
N GLU A 149 -2.68 -8.67 22.44
CA GLU A 149 -4.02 -9.05 22.92
C GLU A 149 -5.03 -7.89 22.90
N TYR A 150 -4.88 -6.93 21.94
CA TYR A 150 -5.88 -5.86 21.78
C TYR A 150 -7.20 -6.42 21.26
N PRO A 151 -8.33 -6.13 21.91
CA PRO A 151 -9.65 -6.50 21.41
C PRO A 151 -9.92 -5.90 20.02
N GLN A 152 -10.64 -6.61 19.17
CA GLN A 152 -10.86 -6.19 17.79
C GLN A 152 -11.60 -4.85 17.67
N ASP A 153 -12.57 -4.61 18.53
CA ASP A 153 -13.33 -3.36 18.62
C ASP A 153 -12.51 -2.15 19.10
N SER A 154 -11.34 -2.40 19.65
CA SER A 154 -10.39 -1.36 20.09
C SER A 154 -9.27 -1.10 19.10
N ARG A 155 -9.27 -1.79 17.95
CA ARG A 155 -8.23 -1.62 16.92
C ARG A 155 -8.55 -0.46 15.96
N PRO A 156 -7.55 0.16 15.36
CA PRO A 156 -7.75 1.19 14.33
C PRO A 156 -8.34 0.61 13.05
N VAL A 157 -8.77 1.47 12.16
CA VAL A 157 -8.97 1.13 10.75
C VAL A 157 -7.63 0.73 10.15
N ILE A 158 -7.55 -0.43 9.50
CA ILE A 158 -6.34 -0.93 8.83
C ILE A 158 -6.66 -1.16 7.36
N LEU A 159 -5.85 -0.60 6.46
CA LEU A 159 -6.02 -0.73 5.02
C LEU A 159 -4.75 -1.19 4.34
N GLY A 160 -4.90 -2.08 3.35
CA GLY A 160 -3.82 -2.62 2.54
C GLY A 160 -3.97 -2.30 1.05
N ILE A 161 -3.05 -2.83 0.27
CA ILE A 161 -3.05 -2.89 -1.20
C ILE A 161 -2.45 -4.22 -1.59
N ASP A 162 -2.93 -4.88 -2.59
CA ASP A 162 -2.55 -6.03 -3.40
C ASP A 162 -3.71 -7.00 -3.61
N GLY A 163 -4.66 -7.09 -2.68
CA GLY A 163 -5.76 -8.06 -2.74
C GLY A 163 -5.27 -9.50 -2.55
N LEU A 164 -4.33 -9.74 -1.62
CA LEU A 164 -3.89 -11.07 -1.28
C LEU A 164 -5.03 -11.90 -0.67
N ASP A 165 -5.07 -13.19 -0.93
CA ASP A 165 -6.10 -14.07 -0.36
C ASP A 165 -6.18 -13.95 1.16
N SER A 166 -5.03 -13.87 1.85
CA SER A 166 -4.96 -13.68 3.30
C SER A 166 -5.51 -12.32 3.76
N ALA A 167 -5.37 -11.27 2.95
CA ALA A 167 -5.94 -9.96 3.26
C ALA A 167 -7.45 -9.96 2.97
N LEU A 168 -7.90 -10.63 1.91
CA LEU A 168 -9.34 -10.79 1.63
C LEU A 168 -10.06 -11.58 2.73
N GLU A 169 -9.42 -12.61 3.29
CA GLU A 169 -9.95 -13.29 4.48
C GLU A 169 -10.02 -12.34 5.69
N ALA A 170 -8.97 -11.55 5.95
CA ALA A 170 -8.95 -10.57 7.02
C ALA A 170 -10.01 -9.45 6.83
N VAL A 171 -10.35 -9.09 5.59
CA VAL A 171 -11.46 -8.18 5.29
C VAL A 171 -12.80 -8.82 5.62
N LYS A 172 -13.02 -10.09 5.27
CA LYS A 172 -14.26 -10.82 5.62
C LYS A 172 -14.46 -10.94 7.12
N ASP A 173 -13.36 -11.13 7.87
CA ASP A 173 -13.38 -11.25 9.32
C ASP A 173 -13.43 -9.87 10.02
N GLY A 174 -13.38 -8.77 9.26
CA GLY A 174 -13.38 -7.40 9.76
C GLY A 174 -12.08 -6.98 10.45
N THR A 175 -11.03 -7.76 10.34
CA THR A 175 -9.71 -7.47 10.94
C THR A 175 -8.95 -6.38 10.16
N ILE A 176 -9.15 -6.33 8.85
CA ILE A 176 -8.74 -5.27 7.93
C ILE A 176 -10.01 -4.70 7.31
N GLN A 177 -10.13 -3.38 7.15
CA GLN A 177 -11.35 -2.76 6.63
C GLN A 177 -11.38 -2.68 5.12
N GLY A 178 -10.24 -2.87 4.45
CA GLY A 178 -10.20 -2.92 2.99
C GLY A 178 -8.80 -3.14 2.42
N THR A 179 -8.78 -3.59 1.19
CA THR A 179 -7.56 -3.70 0.37
C THR A 179 -7.89 -3.34 -1.08
N VAL A 180 -6.93 -2.78 -1.79
CA VAL A 180 -7.03 -2.47 -3.21
C VAL A 180 -6.43 -3.62 -4.01
N TYR A 181 -7.19 -4.18 -4.97
CA TYR A 181 -6.70 -5.26 -5.80
C TYR A 181 -5.64 -4.77 -6.80
N ASN A 182 -4.48 -5.39 -6.78
CA ASN A 182 -3.42 -5.21 -7.77
C ASN A 182 -3.47 -6.37 -8.77
N ASP A 183 -3.91 -6.10 -10.01
CA ASP A 183 -4.21 -7.11 -11.03
C ASP A 183 -2.96 -7.85 -11.53
N LYS A 184 -2.47 -8.77 -10.72
CA LYS A 184 -1.30 -9.61 -11.01
C LYS A 184 -1.50 -10.51 -12.24
N GLU A 185 -2.73 -10.95 -12.49
CA GLU A 185 -3.06 -11.84 -13.62
C GLU A 185 -3.05 -11.06 -14.93
N GLY A 186 -3.67 -9.89 -14.97
CA GLY A 186 -3.64 -9.00 -16.13
C GLY A 186 -2.22 -8.55 -16.44
N GLN A 187 -1.42 -8.21 -15.44
CA GLN A 187 0.00 -7.88 -15.63
C GLN A 187 0.77 -9.06 -16.24
N ALA A 188 0.59 -10.28 -15.73
CA ALA A 188 1.25 -11.47 -16.27
C ALA A 188 0.85 -11.76 -17.72
N MET A 189 -0.43 -11.59 -18.06
CA MET A 189 -0.92 -11.73 -19.44
C MET A 189 -0.32 -10.68 -20.37
N LEU A 190 -0.27 -9.42 -19.93
CA LEU A 190 0.31 -8.34 -20.72
C LEU A 190 1.83 -8.54 -20.96
N ILE A 191 2.57 -8.94 -19.93
CA ILE A 191 4.01 -9.26 -20.06
C ILE A 191 4.22 -10.36 -21.08
N SER A 192 3.43 -11.44 -20.98
CA SER A 192 3.52 -12.59 -21.89
C SER A 192 3.17 -12.21 -23.33
N GLY A 193 2.09 -11.47 -23.52
CA GLY A 193 1.65 -10.97 -24.83
C GLY A 193 2.67 -10.03 -25.47
N LEU A 194 3.22 -9.09 -24.68
CA LEU A 194 4.24 -8.15 -25.14
C LEU A 194 5.53 -8.90 -25.52
N ALA A 195 5.97 -9.87 -24.71
CA ALA A 195 7.14 -10.67 -25.01
C ALA A 195 6.97 -11.44 -26.34
N LEU A 196 5.81 -12.08 -26.57
CA LEU A 196 5.54 -12.79 -27.83
C LEU A 196 5.59 -11.84 -29.03
N ASN A 197 5.02 -10.65 -28.93
CA ASN A 197 5.01 -9.68 -30.04
C ASN A 197 6.40 -9.13 -30.35
N LEU A 198 7.27 -9.00 -29.35
CA LEU A 198 8.64 -8.49 -29.53
C LEU A 198 9.59 -9.53 -30.14
N PHE A 199 9.22 -10.83 -30.17
CA PHE A 199 10.01 -11.92 -30.76
C PHE A 199 9.51 -12.35 -32.15
N GLN A 200 8.50 -11.71 -32.71
CA GLN A 200 8.06 -11.88 -34.10
C GLN A 200 8.77 -10.91 -35.02
#